data_336ea4e74cd78a45edb4dd82ba3a753a
#
_entry.id   336ea4e74cd78a45edb4dd82ba3a753a
#
_cell.length_a   1.000
_cell.length_b   1.000
_cell.length_c   1.000
_cell.angle_alpha   90.00
_cell.angle_beta   90.00
_cell.angle_gamma   90.00
#
_symmetry.space_group_name_H-M   'P 1'
#
loop_
_entity.id
_entity.type
_entity.pdbx_description
1 polymer ?
#
loop_
_entity_poly.entity_id
_entity_poly.type
_entity_poly.pdbx_seq_one_letter_code
_entity_poly.pdbx_strand_id
1 'polypeptide(L)'
;MRAGFYRFVATALFVGSALVTNPHAAGAADLGIMTSGPAAVGSCSEIVFPCENGRSYPLCPIAVSVVGEVVTASLYTGHRGATHVRLIPMGVGYRYAGRGIWLDGFRENALLNFGKHGQVACTIQHS
;
A
#
# COMPACT_ATOMS: atom_id res chain seq x y z
N MET A 1 -13.95 -73.99 -29.26
CA MET A 1 -13.12 -73.11 -30.06
C MET A 1 -13.93 -71.88 -30.46
N ARG A 2 -13.87 -70.83 -29.74
CA ARG A 2 -14.32 -69.50 -30.17
C ARG A 2 -13.66 -68.47 -29.28
N ALA A 3 -12.74 -67.73 -29.84
CA ALA A 3 -12.07 -66.60 -29.20
C ALA A 3 -13.02 -65.42 -29.10
N GLY A 4 -13.28 -64.93 -27.88
CA GLY A 4 -14.01 -63.71 -27.63
C GLY A 4 -13.04 -62.54 -27.43
N PHE A 5 -12.97 -61.70 -28.41
CA PHE A 5 -12.24 -60.45 -28.31
C PHE A 5 -13.03 -59.43 -27.50
N TYR A 6 -12.60 -59.16 -26.29
CA TYR A 6 -13.09 -57.98 -25.54
C TYR A 6 -12.22 -56.78 -25.86
N ARG A 7 -12.79 -55.88 -26.63
CA ARG A 7 -12.24 -54.52 -26.82
C ARG A 7 -12.56 -53.69 -25.61
N PHE A 8 -11.55 -53.42 -24.79
CA PHE A 8 -11.65 -52.37 -23.77
C PHE A 8 -11.41 -51.02 -24.46
N VAL A 9 -12.47 -50.24 -24.57
CA VAL A 9 -12.41 -48.83 -24.92
C VAL A 9 -12.08 -48.05 -23.64
N ALA A 10 -10.85 -47.64 -23.51
CA ALA A 10 -10.43 -46.74 -22.42
C ALA A 10 -10.78 -45.32 -22.84
N THR A 11 -11.85 -44.79 -22.26
CA THR A 11 -12.23 -43.38 -22.37
C THR A 11 -11.39 -42.58 -21.38
N ALA A 12 -10.35 -41.94 -21.86
CA ALA A 12 -9.55 -41.01 -21.05
C ALA A 12 -10.33 -39.69 -20.91
N LEU A 13 -10.90 -39.44 -19.74
CA LEU A 13 -11.45 -38.16 -19.35
C LEU A 13 -10.28 -37.24 -18.98
N PHE A 14 -9.90 -36.36 -19.87
CA PHE A 14 -9.04 -35.24 -19.57
C PHE A 14 -9.85 -34.21 -18.77
N VAL A 15 -9.70 -34.23 -17.45
CA VAL A 15 -10.14 -33.15 -16.59
C VAL A 15 -9.11 -32.05 -16.72
N GLY A 16 -9.38 -31.08 -17.58
CA GLY A 16 -8.59 -29.87 -17.70
C GLY A 16 -8.79 -29.01 -16.45
N SER A 17 -7.85 -29.09 -15.52
CA SER A 17 -7.77 -28.12 -14.42
C SER A 17 -7.33 -26.79 -15.00
N ALA A 18 -8.27 -25.90 -15.22
CA ALA A 18 -7.97 -24.49 -15.49
C ALA A 18 -7.39 -23.89 -14.21
N LEU A 19 -6.07 -23.77 -14.17
CA LEU A 19 -5.37 -22.93 -13.21
C LEU A 19 -5.72 -21.50 -13.53
N VAL A 20 -6.72 -20.96 -12.81
CA VAL A 20 -6.98 -19.53 -12.78
C VAL A 20 -5.83 -18.91 -11.99
N THR A 21 -4.77 -18.54 -12.69
CA THR A 21 -3.76 -17.67 -12.12
C THR A 21 -4.36 -16.29 -11.99
N ASN A 22 -4.81 -15.95 -10.80
CA ASN A 22 -5.11 -14.57 -10.47
C ASN A 22 -3.80 -13.79 -10.55
N PRO A 23 -3.66 -12.83 -11.45
CA PRO A 23 -2.57 -11.89 -11.36
C PRO A 23 -2.82 -11.03 -10.12
N HIS A 24 -2.27 -11.43 -9.00
CA HIS A 24 -2.15 -10.53 -7.88
C HIS A 24 -1.25 -9.40 -8.35
N ALA A 25 -1.83 -8.23 -8.54
CA ALA A 25 -1.09 -7.01 -8.78
C ALA A 25 -0.33 -6.67 -7.49
N ALA A 26 0.75 -7.42 -7.21
CA ALA A 26 1.59 -7.24 -6.04
C ALA A 26 2.46 -5.98 -6.12
N GLY A 27 2.45 -5.27 -7.27
CA GLY A 27 3.32 -4.12 -7.50
C GLY A 27 2.75 -2.78 -7.03
N ALA A 28 1.42 -2.65 -6.90
CA ALA A 28 0.80 -1.36 -6.60
C ALA A 28 0.91 -0.94 -5.11
N ALA A 29 1.07 -1.89 -4.19
CA ALA A 29 1.14 -1.62 -2.76
C ALA A 29 2.48 -1.02 -2.30
N ASP A 30 3.53 -1.11 -3.13
CA ASP A 30 4.86 -0.58 -2.81
C ASP A 30 5.10 0.84 -3.36
N LEU A 31 4.15 1.41 -4.12
CA LEU A 31 4.28 2.71 -4.78
C LEU A 31 3.79 3.88 -3.94
N GLY A 32 2.96 3.63 -2.93
CA GLY A 32 2.40 4.68 -2.09
C GLY A 32 1.55 4.13 -0.95
N ILE A 33 0.98 5.02 -0.17
CA ILE A 33 0.07 4.69 0.92
C ILE A 33 -1.33 4.48 0.32
N MET A 34 -1.90 3.31 0.58
CA MET A 34 -3.25 2.96 0.12
C MET A 34 -4.28 3.32 1.19
N THR A 35 -5.39 3.89 0.76
CA THR A 35 -6.54 4.09 1.64
C THR A 35 -7.43 2.85 1.63
N SER A 36 -7.98 2.51 2.78
CA SER A 36 -8.96 1.42 2.91
C SER A 36 -10.36 1.94 2.62
N GLY A 37 -10.95 1.49 1.53
CA GLY A 37 -12.34 1.82 1.18
C GLY A 37 -12.51 3.05 0.26
N PRO A 38 -13.75 3.51 0.02
CA PRO A 38 -13.99 4.72 -0.76
C PRO A 38 -13.29 5.89 -0.07
N ALA A 39 -12.49 6.62 -0.84
CA ALA A 39 -11.60 7.66 -0.36
C ALA A 39 -12.33 8.65 0.57
N ALA A 40 -12.13 8.51 1.87
CA ALA A 40 -12.59 9.47 2.86
C ALA A 40 -11.64 10.65 2.88
N VAL A 41 -11.71 11.47 1.84
CA VAL A 41 -10.96 12.72 1.77
C VAL A 41 -11.39 13.59 2.95
N GLY A 42 -10.45 13.92 3.83
CA GLY A 42 -10.70 14.77 4.99
C GLY A 42 -10.82 14.04 6.33
N SER A 43 -10.73 12.71 6.38
CA SER A 43 -10.65 11.97 7.65
C SER A 43 -9.20 11.87 8.12
N CYS A 44 -8.81 12.69 9.07
CA CYS A 44 -7.44 12.74 9.59
C CYS A 44 -7.06 11.59 10.53
N SER A 45 -8.00 10.75 10.90
CA SER A 45 -7.77 9.61 11.79
C SER A 45 -7.48 8.30 11.07
N GLU A 46 -7.63 8.29 9.76
CA GLU A 46 -7.53 7.06 8.97
C GLU A 46 -6.09 6.56 8.82
N ILE A 47 -5.15 7.45 8.67
CA ILE A 47 -3.73 7.13 8.52
C ILE A 47 -2.94 7.87 9.60
N VAL A 48 -2.24 7.13 10.43
CA VAL A 48 -1.44 7.70 11.52
C VAL A 48 -0.07 7.03 11.54
N PHE A 49 0.96 7.83 11.79
CA PHE A 49 2.33 7.37 11.99
C PHE A 49 2.73 7.48 13.46
N PRO A 50 2.55 6.43 14.26
CA PRO A 50 3.18 6.37 15.58
C PRO A 50 4.69 6.20 15.42
N CYS A 51 5.45 7.00 16.13
CA CYS A 51 6.90 7.09 16.01
C CYS A 51 7.62 6.77 17.31
N GLU A 52 8.90 6.43 17.22
CA GLU A 52 9.74 6.05 18.38
C GLU A 52 9.94 7.21 19.39
N ASN A 53 9.72 8.44 18.97
CA ASN A 53 9.76 9.61 19.87
C ASN A 53 8.51 9.75 20.75
N GLY A 54 7.61 8.78 20.74
CA GLY A 54 6.35 8.80 21.51
C GLY A 54 5.26 9.70 20.93
N ARG A 55 5.47 10.25 19.74
CA ARG A 55 4.49 11.08 19.02
C ARG A 55 3.82 10.31 17.90
N SER A 56 2.63 10.74 17.54
CA SER A 56 1.89 10.24 16.40
C SER A 56 1.60 11.37 15.43
N TYR A 57 1.82 11.11 14.15
CA TYR A 57 1.66 12.10 13.09
C TYR A 57 0.55 11.69 12.15
N PRO A 58 -0.63 12.31 12.21
CA PRO A 58 -1.73 12.04 11.29
C PRO A 58 -1.40 12.51 9.87
N LEU A 59 -1.76 11.70 8.89
CA LEU A 59 -1.72 12.01 7.47
C LEU A 59 -3.14 12.05 6.93
N CYS A 60 -3.59 13.23 6.50
CA CYS A 60 -4.93 13.41 5.95
C CYS A 60 -4.84 13.41 4.42
N PRO A 61 -5.39 12.41 3.74
CA PRO A 61 -5.44 12.40 2.28
C PRO A 61 -6.20 13.62 1.73
N ILE A 62 -5.64 14.26 0.70
CA ILE A 62 -6.27 15.36 -0.05
C ILE A 62 -6.68 14.87 -1.42
N ALA A 63 -5.78 14.18 -2.12
CA ALA A 63 -6.06 13.57 -3.41
C ALA A 63 -5.65 12.10 -3.39
N VAL A 64 -6.53 11.27 -3.89
CA VAL A 64 -6.35 9.82 -3.95
C VAL A 64 -6.57 9.37 -5.39
N SER A 65 -5.72 8.49 -5.88
CA SER A 65 -5.85 7.91 -7.21
C SER A 65 -7.05 6.96 -7.29
N VAL A 66 -7.43 6.59 -8.51
CA VAL A 66 -8.54 5.64 -8.74
C VAL A 66 -8.32 4.26 -8.12
N VAL A 67 -7.06 3.87 -7.88
CA VAL A 67 -6.69 2.62 -7.22
C VAL A 67 -6.59 2.75 -5.69
N GLY A 68 -6.88 3.93 -5.13
CA GLY A 68 -6.83 4.18 -3.68
C GLY A 68 -5.47 4.61 -3.15
N GLU A 69 -4.50 4.94 -4.00
CA GLU A 69 -3.20 5.45 -3.60
C GLU A 69 -3.28 6.94 -3.25
N VAL A 70 -2.76 7.32 -2.09
CA VAL A 70 -2.70 8.71 -1.66
C VAL A 70 -1.65 9.46 -2.49
N VAL A 71 -2.08 10.46 -3.25
CA VAL A 71 -1.22 11.25 -4.13
C VAL A 71 -0.74 12.52 -3.42
N THR A 72 -1.65 13.21 -2.77
CA THR A 72 -1.34 14.38 -1.93
C THR A 72 -2.03 14.27 -0.59
N ALA A 73 -1.42 14.83 0.44
CA ALA A 73 -1.93 14.77 1.78
C ALA A 73 -1.46 15.96 2.63
N SER A 74 -2.11 16.16 3.76
CA SER A 74 -1.65 17.03 4.83
C SER A 74 -1.06 16.19 5.95
N LEU A 75 0.22 16.38 6.25
CA LEU A 75 0.91 15.73 7.36
C LEU A 75 0.95 16.66 8.56
N TYR A 76 0.34 16.23 9.66
CA TYR A 76 0.28 17.00 10.91
C TYR A 76 1.47 16.67 11.78
N THR A 77 2.37 17.63 11.99
CA THR A 77 3.63 17.44 12.72
C THR A 77 3.67 18.13 14.09
N GLY A 78 2.56 18.66 14.55
CA GLY A 78 2.43 19.28 15.87
C GLY A 78 1.64 20.59 15.85
N HIS A 79 1.92 21.47 16.82
CA HIS A 79 1.13 22.69 17.08
C HIS A 79 1.12 23.75 15.98
N ARG A 80 1.96 23.63 14.97
CA ARG A 80 2.08 24.63 13.88
C ARG A 80 1.25 24.29 12.63
N GLY A 81 0.35 23.32 12.74
CA GLY A 81 -0.52 22.92 11.65
C GLY A 81 0.06 21.80 10.78
N ALA A 82 -0.47 21.68 9.59
CA ALA A 82 -0.13 20.64 8.65
C ALA A 82 0.83 21.13 7.57
N THR A 83 1.71 20.24 7.14
CA THR A 83 2.53 20.42 5.95
C THR A 83 1.91 19.65 4.79
N HIS A 84 1.69 20.32 3.69
CA HIS A 84 1.27 19.67 2.46
C HIS A 84 2.39 18.81 1.90
N VAL A 85 2.10 17.54 1.67
CA VAL A 85 3.05 16.57 1.10
C VAL A 85 2.46 15.91 -0.13
N ARG A 86 3.33 15.49 -1.02
CA ARG A 86 2.93 14.77 -2.23
C ARG A 86 3.80 13.55 -2.45
N LEU A 87 3.21 12.53 -3.04
CA LEU A 87 3.91 11.30 -3.42
C LEU A 87 4.95 11.61 -4.49
N ILE A 88 6.15 11.15 -4.25
CA ILE A 88 7.25 11.14 -5.22
C ILE A 88 7.39 9.68 -5.69
N PRO A 89 7.21 9.39 -6.98
CA PRO A 89 7.38 8.05 -7.50
C PRO A 89 8.78 7.49 -7.23
N MET A 90 8.82 6.27 -6.69
CA MET A 90 10.05 5.54 -6.41
C MET A 90 9.96 4.13 -6.97
N GLY A 91 11.09 3.49 -7.21
CA GLY A 91 11.12 2.11 -7.69
C GLY A 91 10.68 1.10 -6.62
N VAL A 92 10.97 1.40 -5.36
CA VAL A 92 10.62 0.57 -4.20
C VAL A 92 10.21 1.48 -3.05
N GLY A 93 9.11 1.12 -2.38
CA GLY A 93 8.58 1.92 -1.29
C GLY A 93 7.91 3.22 -1.76
N TYR A 94 7.74 4.15 -0.84
CA TYR A 94 7.11 5.43 -1.11
C TYR A 94 7.87 6.58 -0.45
N ARG A 95 7.78 7.74 -1.04
CA ARG A 95 8.23 9.01 -0.47
C ARG A 95 7.13 10.04 -0.59
N TYR A 96 6.77 10.66 0.53
CA TYR A 96 5.94 11.86 0.56
C TYR A 96 6.80 13.04 0.94
N ALA A 97 6.89 14.03 0.07
CA ALA A 97 7.73 15.19 0.29
C ALA A 97 6.91 16.47 0.40
N GLY A 98 7.27 17.28 1.38
CA GLY A 98 6.73 18.61 1.61
C GLY A 98 7.83 19.61 1.91
N ARG A 99 7.45 20.80 2.34
CA ARG A 99 8.40 21.85 2.66
C ARG A 99 9.16 21.55 3.95
N GLY A 100 10.45 21.21 3.83
CA GLY A 100 11.32 20.93 4.95
C GLY A 100 11.05 19.61 5.67
N ILE A 101 10.22 18.75 5.09
CA ILE A 101 9.87 17.46 5.67
C ILE A 101 9.68 16.43 4.56
N TRP A 102 10.05 15.19 4.81
CA TRP A 102 9.69 14.06 3.95
C TRP A 102 9.54 12.79 4.76
N LEU A 103 8.70 11.92 4.26
CA LEU A 103 8.36 10.63 4.82
C LEU A 103 8.74 9.55 3.82
N ASP A 104 9.72 8.74 4.16
CA ASP A 104 10.13 7.58 3.38
C ASP A 104 9.56 6.33 4.01
N GLY A 105 8.97 5.46 3.22
CA GLY A 105 8.40 4.25 3.76
C GLY A 105 8.52 3.05 2.83
N PHE A 106 8.45 1.90 3.47
CA PHE A 106 8.37 0.61 2.82
C PHE A 106 7.43 -0.27 3.64
N ARG A 107 6.30 -0.63 3.03
CA ARG A 107 5.23 -1.36 3.72
C ARG A 107 4.76 -0.64 4.99
N GLU A 108 4.90 -1.25 6.15
CA GLU A 108 4.43 -0.74 7.44
C GLU A 108 5.45 0.15 8.14
N ASN A 109 6.69 0.18 7.65
CA ASN A 109 7.77 0.95 8.26
C ASN A 109 7.96 2.27 7.52
N ALA A 110 8.16 3.33 8.26
CA ALA A 110 8.39 4.65 7.71
C ALA A 110 9.50 5.39 8.48
N LEU A 111 10.17 6.28 7.80
CA LEU A 111 11.15 7.18 8.36
C LEU A 111 10.71 8.60 8.09
N LEU A 112 10.37 9.33 9.14
CA LEU A 112 9.99 10.73 9.05
C LEU A 112 11.20 11.62 9.25
N ASN A 113 11.48 12.47 8.28
CA ASN A 113 12.65 13.32 8.25
C ASN A 113 12.24 14.79 8.33
N PHE A 114 12.78 15.50 9.31
CA PHE A 114 12.52 16.92 9.58
C PHE A 114 13.65 17.84 9.05
N GLY A 115 14.42 17.38 8.06
CA GLY A 115 15.54 18.12 7.53
C GLY A 115 16.68 18.25 8.54
N LYS A 116 17.03 19.48 8.88
CA LYS A 116 18.11 19.76 9.85
C LYS A 116 17.80 19.31 11.29
N HIS A 117 16.53 19.04 11.58
CA HIS A 117 16.08 18.68 12.93
C HIS A 117 16.10 17.18 13.22
N GLY A 118 16.62 16.39 12.30
CA GLY A 118 16.77 14.95 12.46
C GLY A 118 15.66 14.13 11.85
N GLN A 119 15.66 12.85 12.17
CA GLN A 119 14.71 11.87 11.66
C GLN A 119 14.22 10.96 12.78
N VAL A 120 13.07 10.37 12.60
CA VAL A 120 12.47 9.44 13.54
C VAL A 120 11.85 8.26 12.80
N ALA A 121 12.06 7.07 13.34
CA ALA A 121 11.42 5.86 12.84
C ALA A 121 9.97 5.79 13.30
N CYS A 122 9.11 5.41 12.38
CA CYS A 122 7.66 5.31 12.57
C CYS A 122 7.13 4.02 11.96
N THR A 123 5.91 3.69 12.31
CA THR A 123 5.12 2.68 11.62
C THR A 123 3.85 3.33 11.08
N ILE A 124 3.25 2.72 10.06
CA ILE A 124 1.96 3.17 9.55
C ILE A 124 0.84 2.38 10.21
N GLN A 125 -0.20 3.08 10.65
CA GLN A 125 -1.43 2.48 11.15
C GLN A 125 -2.62 3.03 10.35
N HIS A 126 -3.49 2.13 9.95
CA HIS A 126 -4.79 2.42 9.34
C HIS A 126 -5.89 2.10 10.35
N SER A 127 -6.79 3.01 10.52
CA SER A 127 -7.98 2.83 11.37
C SER A 127 -9.20 2.39 10.58
#